data_516a9c5b92793e2f9a717a3198d2a33a
#
_entry.id   516a9c5b92793e2f9a717a3198d2a33a
#
_cell.length_a   1.000
_cell.length_b   1.000
_cell.length_c   1.000
_cell.angle_alpha   90.00
_cell.angle_beta   90.00
_cell.angle_gamma   90.00
#
_symmetry.space_group_name_H-M   'P 1'
#
loop_
_entity.id
_entity.type
_entity.pdbx_description
1 polymer ?
#
loop_
_entity_poly.entity_id
_entity_poly.type
_entity_poly.pdbx_seq_one_letter_code
_entity_poly.pdbx_strand_id
1 'polypeptide(L)'
;MRVSAKNLGLAACAVALVAAGFVLLGSSVDRAAPTPAANAPALPVPVVPVIRRTVPVYLDFVGTTEAIRSVSLQARVTGYLVEQGVPDGADVKSASLLYRIDPRPYEAALDQVIANRAHDQANLENAELNFRRDAALLPRQLAVTQQQYDTDKATVAQLKAQVAADDAAIETARLNVGYTEIPASFAGRIGRSLVHEGTLISAAGTQLNTLVQLDPIYVTFNPSESNLAHLGGDRGAKPIPAEVTIPDQGDKRYAGTLTFLDNVVDRNTGTIVARATIANPDQSLLPGKFVHVRLHVADQPDTLLVPQVALGSNQFGKYVYVADHDKAVQRPISIGATYGSYAVITKGLTARDEVIVGNLQKIAPGTPVRPTAARPPAFGAVSDGTNPG
;
A
#
# COMPACT_ATOMS: atom_id res chain seq x y z
N MET A 1 45.24 -77.45 -28.88
CA MET A 1 44.15 -78.33 -29.34
C MET A 1 43.96 -78.07 -30.82
N ARG A 2 44.16 -79.11 -31.64
CA ARG A 2 44.08 -79.03 -33.13
C ARG A 2 42.61 -79.04 -33.54
N VAL A 3 42.17 -77.99 -34.22
CA VAL A 3 40.84 -78.00 -34.89
C VAL A 3 41.06 -78.35 -36.37
N SER A 4 40.35 -79.32 -36.82
CA SER A 4 40.41 -80.08 -38.08
C SER A 4 40.00 -79.22 -39.28
N ALA A 5 40.82 -79.31 -40.34
CA ALA A 5 40.68 -78.61 -41.61
C ALA A 5 39.56 -79.08 -42.56
N LYS A 6 38.49 -79.71 -42.08
CA LYS A 6 37.42 -80.22 -42.94
C LYS A 6 36.16 -79.38 -43.07
N ASN A 7 36.03 -78.28 -42.32
CA ASN A 7 34.80 -77.45 -42.37
C ASN A 7 34.94 -76.12 -43.15
N LEU A 8 36.07 -75.91 -43.82
CA LEU A 8 36.29 -74.66 -44.57
C LEU A 8 35.79 -74.71 -46.02
N GLY A 9 35.45 -75.91 -46.52
CA GLY A 9 35.06 -76.05 -47.91
C GLY A 9 33.54 -75.85 -48.18
N LEU A 10 32.66 -76.01 -47.16
CA LEU A 10 31.19 -75.88 -47.39
C LEU A 10 30.68 -74.43 -47.19
N ALA A 11 31.45 -73.55 -46.51
CA ALA A 11 31.03 -72.15 -46.32
C ALA A 11 31.28 -71.25 -47.55
N ALA A 12 32.23 -71.63 -48.42
CA ALA A 12 32.55 -70.87 -49.65
C ALA A 12 31.52 -71.00 -50.76
N CYS A 13 30.83 -72.18 -50.89
CA CYS A 13 29.79 -72.38 -51.93
C CYS A 13 28.45 -71.69 -51.57
N ALA A 14 28.11 -71.55 -50.31
CA ALA A 14 26.86 -70.89 -49.88
C ALA A 14 26.89 -69.39 -50.10
N VAL A 15 28.05 -68.74 -49.97
CA VAL A 15 28.17 -67.27 -50.18
C VAL A 15 28.13 -66.90 -51.63
N ALA A 16 28.62 -67.77 -52.53
CA ALA A 16 28.60 -67.50 -53.98
C ALA A 16 27.20 -67.57 -54.59
N LEU A 17 26.30 -68.43 -54.06
CA LEU A 17 24.91 -68.56 -54.54
C LEU A 17 24.00 -67.42 -54.02
N VAL A 18 24.27 -66.86 -52.91
CA VAL A 18 23.49 -65.70 -52.39
C VAL A 18 23.93 -64.39 -53.10
N ALA A 19 25.21 -64.26 -53.52
CA ALA A 19 25.67 -63.10 -54.27
C ALA A 19 25.13 -63.10 -55.74
N ALA A 20 24.92 -64.26 -56.40
CA ALA A 20 24.34 -64.33 -57.72
C ALA A 20 22.85 -64.06 -57.71
N GLY A 21 22.11 -64.41 -56.66
CA GLY A 21 20.65 -64.11 -56.54
C GLY A 21 20.38 -62.59 -56.33
N PHE A 22 21.31 -61.85 -55.76
CA PHE A 22 21.14 -60.44 -55.49
C PHE A 22 21.43 -59.51 -56.68
N VAL A 23 22.12 -60.01 -57.71
CA VAL A 23 22.44 -59.25 -58.93
C VAL A 23 21.32 -59.36 -60.01
N LEU A 24 20.47 -60.42 -59.93
CA LEU A 24 19.39 -60.59 -60.90
C LEU A 24 18.05 -59.99 -60.47
N LEU A 25 17.91 -59.53 -59.21
CA LEU A 25 16.71 -58.85 -58.73
C LEU A 25 16.86 -57.32 -58.60
N GLY A 26 17.97 -56.76 -59.03
CA GLY A 26 18.36 -55.35 -58.88
C GLY A 26 18.06 -54.41 -60.03
N SER A 27 17.24 -54.80 -60.99
CA SER A 27 16.96 -54.00 -62.20
C SER A 27 15.46 -53.86 -62.43
N SER A 28 14.80 -53.03 -61.69
CA SER A 28 13.68 -52.17 -62.05
C SER A 28 13.08 -51.49 -60.79
N VAL A 29 13.86 -50.71 -60.03
CA VAL A 29 13.29 -49.62 -59.21
C VAL A 29 13.23 -48.43 -60.14
N ASP A 30 12.11 -48.32 -60.82
CA ASP A 30 11.72 -47.13 -61.55
C ASP A 30 11.79 -45.94 -60.52
N ARG A 31 12.76 -45.02 -60.70
CA ARG A 31 12.88 -43.79 -59.89
C ARG A 31 11.72 -42.92 -60.34
N ALA A 32 10.57 -43.11 -59.69
CA ALA A 32 9.49 -42.17 -59.79
C ALA A 32 10.05 -40.81 -59.41
N ALA A 33 10.12 -39.93 -60.39
CA ALA A 33 10.44 -38.52 -60.14
C ALA A 33 9.52 -38.01 -59.04
N PRO A 34 10.02 -37.16 -58.08
CA PRO A 34 9.17 -36.59 -57.06
C PRO A 34 8.03 -35.85 -57.73
N THR A 35 6.84 -36.38 -57.62
CA THR A 35 5.61 -35.71 -58.03
C THR A 35 5.61 -34.35 -57.38
N PRO A 36 5.50 -33.19 -58.09
CA PRO A 36 5.38 -31.91 -57.47
C PRO A 36 4.20 -32.01 -56.48
N ALA A 37 4.47 -31.73 -55.23
CA ALA A 37 3.44 -31.75 -54.18
C ALA A 37 2.26 -30.94 -54.67
N ALA A 38 1.14 -31.66 -54.89
CA ALA A 38 -0.11 -31.04 -55.27
C ALA A 38 -0.37 -29.90 -54.30
N ASN A 39 -0.58 -28.67 -54.82
CA ASN A 39 -0.92 -27.50 -54.02
C ASN A 39 -2.13 -27.87 -53.15
N ALA A 40 -1.85 -28.26 -51.90
CA ALA A 40 -2.92 -28.43 -50.92
C ALA A 40 -3.73 -27.13 -50.90
N PRO A 41 -5.06 -27.18 -50.96
CA PRO A 41 -5.86 -25.98 -50.96
C PRO A 41 -5.53 -25.12 -49.73
N ALA A 42 -5.15 -23.86 -49.96
CA ALA A 42 -4.77 -22.94 -48.89
C ALA A 42 -5.92 -22.84 -47.88
N LEU A 43 -5.64 -23.14 -46.61
CA LEU A 43 -6.65 -23.15 -45.56
C LEU A 43 -7.00 -21.67 -45.21
N PRO A 44 -8.28 -21.28 -45.25
CA PRO A 44 -8.68 -19.95 -44.80
C PRO A 44 -8.45 -19.83 -43.28
N VAL A 45 -7.67 -18.85 -42.89
CA VAL A 45 -7.31 -18.60 -41.48
C VAL A 45 -7.62 -17.16 -41.09
N PRO A 46 -8.31 -16.93 -39.99
CA PRO A 46 -8.52 -15.57 -39.47
C PRO A 46 -7.20 -15.03 -38.91
N VAL A 47 -6.82 -13.83 -39.35
CA VAL A 47 -5.61 -13.12 -38.91
C VAL A 47 -5.97 -11.78 -38.26
N VAL A 48 -5.17 -11.39 -37.28
CA VAL A 48 -5.27 -10.10 -36.62
C VAL A 48 -3.88 -9.46 -36.60
N PRO A 49 -3.73 -8.18 -36.94
CA PRO A 49 -2.46 -7.48 -36.84
C PRO A 49 -2.02 -7.37 -35.37
N VAL A 50 -0.72 -7.41 -35.15
CA VAL A 50 -0.14 -7.12 -33.84
C VAL A 50 -0.46 -5.67 -33.48
N ILE A 51 -1.08 -5.46 -32.31
CA ILE A 51 -1.47 -4.14 -31.84
C ILE A 51 -0.30 -3.53 -31.08
N ARG A 52 0.07 -2.30 -31.42
CA ARG A 52 1.07 -1.52 -30.70
C ARG A 52 0.37 -0.45 -29.86
N ARG A 53 0.52 -0.53 -28.55
CA ARG A 53 -0.16 0.39 -27.61
C ARG A 53 0.64 0.59 -26.34
N THR A 54 0.44 1.75 -25.69
CA THR A 54 0.90 1.97 -24.32
C THR A 54 0.03 1.17 -23.36
N VAL A 55 0.65 0.40 -22.49
CA VAL A 55 -0.01 -0.45 -21.50
C VAL A 55 0.42 -0.03 -20.10
N PRO A 56 -0.53 0.25 -19.17
CA PRO A 56 -0.20 0.54 -17.80
C PRO A 56 0.35 -0.73 -17.09
N VAL A 57 1.38 -0.54 -16.30
CA VAL A 57 1.99 -1.59 -15.48
C VAL A 57 1.49 -1.46 -14.06
N TYR A 58 0.86 -2.49 -13.56
CA TYR A 58 0.36 -2.57 -12.20
C TYR A 58 1.14 -3.56 -11.36
N LEU A 59 1.26 -3.26 -10.09
CA LEU A 59 1.70 -4.20 -9.06
C LEU A 59 0.54 -4.39 -8.07
N ASP A 60 0.19 -5.65 -7.82
CA ASP A 60 -0.89 -6.03 -6.93
C ASP A 60 -0.32 -6.60 -5.63
N PHE A 61 -0.86 -6.16 -4.49
CA PHE A 61 -0.48 -6.57 -3.15
C PHE A 61 -1.71 -6.82 -2.29
N VAL A 62 -1.51 -7.57 -1.21
CA VAL A 62 -2.47 -7.62 -0.11
C VAL A 62 -1.95 -6.71 0.99
N GLY A 63 -2.82 -5.87 1.51
CA GLY A 63 -2.50 -4.93 2.58
C GLY A 63 -3.52 -4.97 3.71
N THR A 64 -3.20 -4.24 4.77
CA THR A 64 -4.09 -4.04 5.92
C THR A 64 -4.31 -2.55 6.12
N THR A 65 -5.56 -2.18 6.37
CA THR A 65 -5.92 -0.79 6.68
C THR A 65 -5.45 -0.41 8.08
N GLU A 66 -4.94 0.79 8.23
CA GLU A 66 -4.53 1.39 9.50
C GLU A 66 -5.07 2.81 9.64
N ALA A 67 -5.45 3.19 10.86
CA ALA A 67 -5.81 4.57 11.12
C ALA A 67 -4.59 5.50 11.01
N ILE A 68 -4.77 6.69 10.42
CA ILE A 68 -3.70 7.71 10.41
C ILE A 68 -3.38 8.17 11.81
N ARG A 69 -4.41 8.33 12.65
CA ARG A 69 -4.29 8.69 14.07
C ARG A 69 -5.21 7.81 14.88
N SER A 70 -4.66 7.22 15.93
CA SER A 70 -5.40 6.50 16.96
C SER A 70 -4.89 6.94 18.32
N VAL A 71 -5.78 7.46 19.15
CA VAL A 71 -5.43 7.97 20.49
C VAL A 71 -6.31 7.28 21.51
N SER A 72 -5.67 6.71 22.53
CA SER A 72 -6.33 6.23 23.73
C SER A 72 -6.62 7.43 24.64
N LEU A 73 -7.90 7.69 24.87
CA LEU A 73 -8.36 8.77 25.73
C LEU A 73 -8.18 8.37 27.20
N GLN A 74 -7.44 9.18 27.94
CA GLN A 74 -7.16 8.99 29.37
C GLN A 74 -7.39 10.28 30.12
N ALA A 75 -7.85 10.17 31.38
CA ALA A 75 -7.99 11.30 32.27
C ALA A 75 -6.62 11.77 32.82
N ARG A 76 -6.47 13.07 33.00
CA ARG A 76 -5.29 13.69 33.65
C ARG A 76 -5.54 14.02 35.11
N VAL A 77 -6.81 14.03 35.53
CA VAL A 77 -7.25 14.33 36.89
C VAL A 77 -8.15 13.22 37.41
N THR A 78 -8.21 13.04 38.73
CA THR A 78 -9.02 12.02 39.39
C THR A 78 -10.37 12.61 39.79
N GLY A 79 -11.47 11.93 39.51
CA GLY A 79 -12.81 12.38 39.91
C GLY A 79 -13.91 11.49 39.33
N TYR A 80 -15.14 11.77 39.71
CA TYR A 80 -16.29 11.06 39.17
C TYR A 80 -16.63 11.54 37.76
N LEU A 81 -16.93 10.62 36.86
CA LEU A 81 -17.46 10.95 35.54
C LEU A 81 -18.89 11.46 35.67
N VAL A 82 -19.12 12.70 35.26
CA VAL A 82 -20.44 13.34 35.34
C VAL A 82 -21.22 13.20 34.04
N GLU A 83 -20.52 13.26 32.92
CA GLU A 83 -21.16 13.32 31.60
C GLU A 83 -20.30 12.62 30.55
N GLN A 84 -20.97 11.83 29.71
CA GLN A 84 -20.46 11.36 28.43
C GLN A 84 -21.14 12.19 27.33
N GLY A 85 -20.42 13.15 26.73
CA GLY A 85 -20.96 14.14 25.80
C GLY A 85 -21.36 13.59 24.44
N VAL A 86 -20.93 12.36 24.07
CA VAL A 86 -21.21 11.72 22.78
C VAL A 86 -21.46 10.23 22.96
N PRO A 87 -22.38 9.63 22.18
CA PRO A 87 -22.64 8.20 22.23
C PRO A 87 -21.47 7.40 21.63
N ASP A 88 -21.36 6.13 22.02
CA ASP A 88 -20.38 5.19 21.48
C ASP A 88 -20.51 5.06 19.97
N GLY A 89 -19.38 5.01 19.27
CA GLY A 89 -19.31 4.88 17.82
C GLY A 89 -19.64 6.16 17.03
N ALA A 90 -19.90 7.28 17.70
CA ALA A 90 -20.22 8.54 17.03
C ALA A 90 -19.01 9.16 16.32
N ASP A 91 -19.31 9.86 15.23
CA ASP A 91 -18.33 10.72 14.55
C ASP A 91 -18.29 12.08 15.26
N VAL A 92 -17.10 12.51 15.62
CA VAL A 92 -16.85 13.73 16.38
C VAL A 92 -15.95 14.69 15.62
N LYS A 93 -16.15 15.98 15.84
CA LYS A 93 -15.26 17.03 15.33
C LYS A 93 -14.15 17.29 16.34
N SER A 94 -13.06 17.90 15.89
CA SER A 94 -12.04 18.42 16.81
C SER A 94 -12.64 19.36 17.84
N ALA A 95 -12.16 19.29 19.07
CA ALA A 95 -12.64 20.05 20.25
C ALA A 95 -14.09 19.74 20.71
N SER A 96 -14.79 18.75 20.13
CA SER A 96 -16.07 18.27 20.72
C SER A 96 -15.82 17.70 22.11
N LEU A 97 -16.66 18.07 23.09
CA LEU A 97 -16.56 17.52 24.44
C LEU A 97 -16.96 16.02 24.41
N LEU A 98 -16.05 15.18 24.88
CA LEU A 98 -16.24 13.72 24.93
C LEU A 98 -16.65 13.26 26.33
N TYR A 99 -15.93 13.73 27.35
CA TYR A 99 -16.16 13.38 28.74
C TYR A 99 -16.00 14.59 29.64
N ARG A 100 -16.78 14.64 30.72
CA ARG A 100 -16.64 15.63 31.78
C ARG A 100 -16.52 14.92 33.13
N ILE A 101 -15.43 15.22 33.82
CA ILE A 101 -15.19 14.81 35.21
C ILE A 101 -15.74 15.92 36.12
N ASP A 102 -16.19 15.61 37.34
CA ASP A 102 -16.73 16.58 38.29
C ASP A 102 -15.74 17.73 38.52
N PRO A 103 -16.01 18.97 38.05
CA PRO A 103 -15.08 20.08 38.15
C PRO A 103 -15.08 20.75 39.54
N ARG A 104 -16.17 20.56 40.33
CA ARG A 104 -16.39 21.29 41.59
C ARG A 104 -15.22 21.26 42.59
N PRO A 105 -14.54 20.12 42.83
CA PRO A 105 -13.39 20.10 43.72
C PRO A 105 -12.21 20.94 43.20
N TYR A 106 -12.03 20.96 41.86
CA TYR A 106 -10.95 21.73 41.24
C TYR A 106 -11.26 23.20 41.12
N GLU A 107 -12.52 23.58 40.90
CA GLU A 107 -13.01 24.98 40.96
C GLU A 107 -12.84 25.54 42.36
N ALA A 108 -13.23 24.82 43.42
CA ALA A 108 -13.04 25.24 44.80
C ALA A 108 -11.54 25.41 45.17
N ALA A 109 -10.67 24.52 44.64
CA ALA A 109 -9.24 24.65 44.80
C ALA A 109 -8.67 25.88 44.06
N LEU A 110 -9.18 26.19 42.88
CA LEU A 110 -8.83 27.39 42.12
C LEU A 110 -9.22 28.68 42.90
N ASP A 111 -10.48 28.72 43.41
CA ASP A 111 -10.97 29.86 44.18
C ASP A 111 -10.12 30.08 45.44
N GLN A 112 -9.69 29.03 46.12
CA GLN A 112 -8.82 29.11 47.28
C GLN A 112 -7.47 29.78 46.96
N VAL A 113 -6.80 29.34 45.85
CA VAL A 113 -5.50 29.96 45.50
C VAL A 113 -5.65 31.39 44.99
N ILE A 114 -6.76 31.74 44.34
CA ILE A 114 -7.11 33.10 43.95
C ILE A 114 -7.26 33.99 45.21
N ALA A 115 -7.94 33.50 46.27
CA ALA A 115 -8.10 34.21 47.51
C ALA A 115 -6.75 34.42 48.27
N ASN A 116 -5.87 33.40 48.26
CA ASN A 116 -4.53 33.50 48.82
C ASN A 116 -3.71 34.58 48.11
N ARG A 117 -3.73 34.58 46.77
CA ARG A 117 -3.04 35.60 45.96
C ARG A 117 -3.54 37.03 46.29
N ALA A 118 -4.89 37.19 46.44
CA ALA A 118 -5.47 38.48 46.78
C ALA A 118 -5.03 38.97 48.19
N HIS A 119 -4.94 38.04 49.16
CA HIS A 119 -4.40 38.33 50.47
C HIS A 119 -2.92 38.82 50.42
N ASP A 120 -2.08 38.08 49.70
CA ASP A 120 -0.63 38.40 49.62
C ASP A 120 -0.38 39.64 48.74
N GLN A 121 -1.22 39.92 47.79
CA GLN A 121 -1.22 41.19 47.05
C GLN A 121 -1.50 42.39 47.98
N ALA A 122 -2.48 42.27 48.90
CA ALA A 122 -2.77 43.33 49.86
C ALA A 122 -1.59 43.55 50.84
N ASN A 123 -0.93 42.46 51.26
CA ASN A 123 0.27 42.54 52.08
C ASN A 123 1.43 43.26 51.33
N LEU A 124 1.61 42.96 50.06
CA LEU A 124 2.61 43.61 49.21
C LEU A 124 2.32 45.11 49.07
N GLU A 125 1.07 45.47 48.77
CA GLU A 125 0.67 46.88 48.67
C GLU A 125 0.97 47.68 49.96
N ASN A 126 0.65 47.08 51.14
CA ASN A 126 0.99 47.70 52.44
C ASN A 126 2.49 47.83 52.61
N ALA A 127 3.26 46.78 52.26
CA ALA A 127 4.72 46.83 52.34
C ALA A 127 5.33 47.91 51.42
N GLU A 128 4.81 48.02 50.20
CA GLU A 128 5.22 49.04 49.23
C GLU A 128 4.89 50.46 49.72
N LEU A 129 3.74 50.68 50.38
CA LEU A 129 3.40 51.96 50.97
C LEU A 129 4.36 52.31 52.08
N ASN A 130 4.73 51.36 52.96
CA ASN A 130 5.72 51.55 54.03
C ASN A 130 7.09 51.88 53.43
N PHE A 131 7.57 51.07 52.49
CA PHE A 131 8.85 51.29 51.84
C PHE A 131 8.93 52.67 51.13
N ARG A 132 7.87 53.11 50.41
CA ARG A 132 7.81 54.43 49.78
C ARG A 132 7.89 55.57 50.84
N ARG A 133 7.21 55.39 51.99
CA ARG A 133 7.27 56.35 53.10
C ARG A 133 8.69 56.48 53.66
N ASP A 134 9.33 55.35 53.91
CA ASP A 134 10.69 55.30 54.45
C ASP A 134 11.73 55.84 53.47
N ALA A 135 11.56 55.54 52.19
CA ALA A 135 12.40 56.08 51.12
C ALA A 135 12.32 57.61 51.00
N ALA A 136 11.16 58.20 51.29
CA ALA A 136 11.01 59.66 51.33
C ALA A 136 11.58 60.34 52.58
N LEU A 137 11.66 59.62 53.72
CA LEU A 137 12.17 60.15 55.03
C LEU A 137 13.69 59.97 55.18
N LEU A 138 14.29 58.94 54.63
CA LEU A 138 15.71 58.59 54.72
C LEU A 138 16.63 59.74 54.29
N PRO A 139 16.47 60.48 53.18
CA PRO A 139 17.32 61.57 52.74
C PRO A 139 17.28 62.79 53.70
N ARG A 140 16.18 62.87 54.45
CA ARG A 140 15.96 63.97 55.39
C ARG A 140 16.52 63.66 56.77
N GLN A 141 17.12 62.51 57.06
CA GLN A 141 17.60 62.02 58.36
C GLN A 141 16.54 62.07 59.47
N LEU A 142 15.24 61.89 59.07
CA LEU A 142 14.12 61.98 60.00
C LEU A 142 13.64 60.60 60.38
N ALA A 143 13.98 60.10 61.56
CA ALA A 143 13.40 58.97 62.27
C ALA A 143 13.46 57.58 61.53
N VAL A 144 14.15 57.44 60.37
CA VAL A 144 14.34 56.18 59.66
C VAL A 144 15.82 55.84 59.55
N THR A 145 16.21 54.65 59.95
CA THR A 145 17.58 54.16 59.84
C THR A 145 17.77 53.43 58.43
N GLN A 146 19.03 53.40 57.99
CA GLN A 146 19.40 52.65 56.80
C GLN A 146 18.98 51.16 56.89
N GLN A 147 19.13 50.56 58.06
CA GLN A 147 18.71 49.19 58.33
C GLN A 147 17.22 49.03 58.16
N GLN A 148 16.36 49.93 58.60
CA GLN A 148 14.91 49.87 58.42
C GLN A 148 14.54 49.92 56.92
N TYR A 149 15.12 50.89 56.19
CA TYR A 149 14.94 51.01 54.75
C TYR A 149 15.33 49.72 53.98
N ASP A 150 16.50 49.16 54.33
CA ASP A 150 16.96 47.89 53.67
C ASP A 150 16.07 46.71 54.03
N THR A 151 15.52 46.67 55.27
CA THR A 151 14.55 45.65 55.68
C THR A 151 13.24 45.77 54.91
N ASP A 152 12.69 47.00 54.79
CA ASP A 152 11.43 47.19 54.02
C ASP A 152 11.60 46.89 52.53
N LYS A 153 12.76 47.27 51.96
CA LYS A 153 13.13 46.90 50.63
C LYS A 153 13.15 45.38 50.41
N ALA A 154 13.76 44.65 51.36
CA ALA A 154 13.81 43.16 51.28
C ALA A 154 12.41 42.55 51.46
N THR A 155 11.58 43.14 52.37
CA THR A 155 10.18 42.66 52.53
C THR A 155 9.33 42.83 51.28
N VAL A 156 9.45 44.01 50.63
CA VAL A 156 8.78 44.20 49.31
C VAL A 156 9.25 43.17 48.28
N ALA A 157 10.55 42.90 48.20
CA ALA A 157 11.09 41.90 47.25
C ALA A 157 10.58 40.49 47.57
N GLN A 158 10.52 40.13 48.88
CA GLN A 158 9.97 38.84 49.33
C GLN A 158 8.49 38.70 48.99
N LEU A 159 7.66 39.71 49.27
CA LEU A 159 6.23 39.64 48.98
C LEU A 159 5.94 39.65 47.46
N LYS A 160 6.75 40.36 46.67
CA LYS A 160 6.69 40.24 45.20
C LYS A 160 6.96 38.82 44.71
N ALA A 161 7.96 38.17 45.27
CA ALA A 161 8.24 36.76 44.92
C ALA A 161 7.11 35.83 45.38
N GLN A 162 6.45 36.12 46.51
CA GLN A 162 5.30 35.37 47.00
C GLN A 162 4.11 35.51 46.04
N VAL A 163 3.73 36.71 45.63
CA VAL A 163 2.65 36.95 44.66
C VAL A 163 2.94 36.25 43.32
N ALA A 164 4.20 36.25 42.86
CA ALA A 164 4.58 35.51 41.65
C ALA A 164 4.44 34.00 41.83
N ALA A 165 4.71 33.44 43.01
CA ALA A 165 4.47 32.05 43.34
C ALA A 165 2.96 31.71 43.33
N ASP A 166 2.13 32.62 43.86
CA ASP A 166 0.67 32.44 43.84
C ASP A 166 0.10 32.48 42.43
N ASP A 167 0.61 33.38 41.56
CA ASP A 167 0.25 33.43 40.16
C ASP A 167 0.54 32.09 39.46
N ALA A 168 1.67 31.45 39.75
CA ALA A 168 2.00 30.11 39.22
C ALA A 168 1.08 29.02 39.80
N ALA A 169 0.68 29.12 41.08
CA ALA A 169 -0.28 28.22 41.69
C ALA A 169 -1.68 28.34 41.06
N ILE A 170 -2.11 29.54 40.72
CA ILE A 170 -3.38 29.81 40.02
C ILE A 170 -3.35 29.14 38.63
N GLU A 171 -2.28 29.29 37.86
CA GLU A 171 -2.16 28.63 36.56
C GLU A 171 -2.22 27.10 36.67
N THR A 172 -1.58 26.53 37.70
CA THR A 172 -1.66 25.08 37.97
C THR A 172 -3.09 24.64 38.30
N ALA A 173 -3.80 25.40 39.12
CA ALA A 173 -5.19 25.12 39.49
C ALA A 173 -6.13 25.26 38.26
N ARG A 174 -5.93 26.28 37.40
CA ARG A 174 -6.68 26.43 36.14
C ARG A 174 -6.48 25.26 35.18
N LEU A 175 -5.24 24.81 35.04
CA LEU A 175 -4.96 23.61 34.20
C LEU A 175 -5.72 22.38 34.74
N ASN A 176 -5.77 22.22 36.07
CA ASN A 176 -6.50 21.09 36.65
C ASN A 176 -8.01 21.18 36.39
N VAL A 177 -8.60 22.38 36.46
CA VAL A 177 -9.99 22.61 36.05
C VAL A 177 -10.15 22.30 34.57
N GLY A 178 -9.26 22.74 33.67
CA GLY A 178 -9.29 22.45 32.25
C GLY A 178 -9.17 20.96 31.95
N TYR A 179 -8.46 20.18 32.77
CA TYR A 179 -8.32 18.73 32.61
C TYR A 179 -9.57 17.95 33.03
N THR A 180 -10.57 18.58 33.66
CA THR A 180 -11.85 17.95 33.93
C THR A 180 -12.69 17.79 32.68
N GLU A 181 -12.45 18.57 31.63
CA GLU A 181 -13.06 18.43 30.31
C GLU A 181 -12.10 17.72 29.37
N ILE A 182 -12.58 16.67 28.72
CA ILE A 182 -11.80 15.86 27.79
C ILE A 182 -12.37 16.04 26.40
N PRO A 183 -11.83 16.99 25.59
CA PRO A 183 -12.26 17.21 24.23
C PRO A 183 -11.60 16.25 23.25
N ALA A 184 -12.19 16.09 22.07
CA ALA A 184 -11.60 15.37 20.95
C ALA A 184 -10.36 16.11 20.42
N SER A 185 -9.21 15.43 20.37
CA SER A 185 -7.96 16.02 19.88
C SER A 185 -7.97 16.28 18.37
N PHE A 186 -8.78 15.54 17.61
CA PHE A 186 -8.98 15.65 16.15
C PHE A 186 -10.36 15.11 15.77
N ALA A 187 -10.79 15.38 14.55
CA ALA A 187 -12.03 14.83 14.02
C ALA A 187 -11.86 13.33 13.70
N GLY A 188 -12.78 12.50 14.15
CA GLY A 188 -12.71 11.05 13.97
C GLY A 188 -13.91 10.34 14.59
N ARG A 189 -13.84 9.02 14.67
CA ARG A 189 -14.84 8.18 15.32
C ARG A 189 -14.39 7.74 16.69
N ILE A 190 -15.28 7.90 17.67
CA ILE A 190 -15.06 7.40 19.02
C ILE A 190 -15.41 5.91 19.08
N GLY A 191 -14.65 5.14 19.85
CA GLY A 191 -14.89 3.71 20.08
C GLY A 191 -16.00 3.48 21.11
N ARG A 192 -15.98 2.29 21.72
CA ARG A 192 -16.85 1.96 22.86
C ARG A 192 -16.27 2.55 24.14
N SER A 193 -17.09 3.23 24.94
CA SER A 193 -16.72 3.70 26.27
C SER A 193 -16.42 2.50 27.20
N LEU A 194 -15.32 2.61 27.94
CA LEU A 194 -14.90 1.62 28.94
C LEU A 194 -15.37 2.01 30.35
N VAL A 195 -15.95 3.21 30.50
CA VAL A 195 -16.40 3.78 31.75
C VAL A 195 -17.79 4.37 31.56
N HIS A 196 -18.55 4.46 32.64
CA HIS A 196 -19.92 5.00 32.65
C HIS A 196 -20.02 6.16 33.62
N GLU A 197 -21.05 7.01 33.46
CA GLU A 197 -21.36 8.07 34.38
C GLU A 197 -21.49 7.55 35.81
N GLY A 198 -20.97 8.29 36.77
CA GLY A 198 -20.86 7.88 38.17
C GLY A 198 -19.63 7.03 38.49
N THR A 199 -18.84 6.62 37.52
CA THR A 199 -17.60 5.87 37.78
C THR A 199 -16.50 6.81 38.28
N LEU A 200 -15.77 6.39 39.31
CA LEU A 200 -14.57 7.07 39.75
C LEU A 200 -13.42 6.79 38.76
N ILE A 201 -12.91 7.85 38.14
CA ILE A 201 -11.79 7.82 37.20
C ILE A 201 -10.51 8.21 37.93
N SER A 202 -9.43 7.47 37.68
CA SER A 202 -8.10 7.78 38.23
C SER A 202 -7.21 8.35 37.13
N ALA A 203 -6.48 9.41 37.45
CA ALA A 203 -5.46 10.00 36.57
C ALA A 203 -4.31 9.03 36.21
N ALA A 204 -4.12 7.97 36.99
CA ALA A 204 -3.04 6.99 36.80
C ALA A 204 -3.49 5.76 35.98
N GLY A 205 -4.01 5.95 34.76
CA GLY A 205 -4.13 4.84 33.81
C GLY A 205 -5.54 4.34 33.50
N THR A 206 -6.61 5.04 33.92
CA THR A 206 -7.97 4.68 33.46
C THR A 206 -8.14 5.08 32.01
N GLN A 207 -8.19 4.10 31.11
CA GLN A 207 -8.59 4.31 29.72
C GLN A 207 -10.09 4.53 29.65
N LEU A 208 -10.51 5.61 29.01
CA LEU A 208 -11.90 5.97 28.84
C LEU A 208 -12.46 5.41 27.54
N ASN A 209 -11.74 5.66 26.45
CA ASN A 209 -12.16 5.30 25.10
C ASN A 209 -10.98 5.38 24.14
N THR A 210 -11.23 5.11 22.85
CA THR A 210 -10.27 5.31 21.75
C THR A 210 -10.90 6.24 20.72
N LEU A 211 -10.15 7.25 20.28
CA LEU A 211 -10.52 8.12 19.16
C LEU A 211 -9.67 7.76 17.94
N VAL A 212 -10.33 7.49 16.80
CA VAL A 212 -9.69 7.01 15.58
C VAL A 212 -10.05 7.91 14.40
N GLN A 213 -9.06 8.36 13.64
CA GLN A 213 -9.28 9.06 12.38
C GLN A 213 -9.49 8.02 11.25
N LEU A 214 -10.66 8.06 10.60
CA LEU A 214 -11.03 7.13 9.54
C LEU A 214 -10.83 7.69 8.13
N ASP A 215 -10.82 9.01 7.95
CA ASP A 215 -10.61 9.67 6.67
C ASP A 215 -9.55 10.79 6.79
N PRO A 216 -8.51 10.75 5.95
CA PRO A 216 -8.08 9.62 5.14
C PRO A 216 -7.61 8.43 5.98
N ILE A 217 -7.39 7.25 5.35
CA ILE A 217 -6.92 6.04 6.02
C ILE A 217 -5.61 5.56 5.38
N TYR A 218 -4.74 4.92 6.14
CA TYR A 218 -3.57 4.24 5.62
C TYR A 218 -3.90 2.81 5.21
N VAL A 219 -3.18 2.35 4.20
CA VAL A 219 -3.09 0.93 3.86
C VAL A 219 -1.61 0.55 3.85
N THR A 220 -1.24 -0.35 4.72
CA THR A 220 0.11 -0.87 4.86
C THR A 220 0.22 -2.21 4.15
N PHE A 221 1.24 -2.41 3.34
CA PHE A 221 1.51 -3.63 2.59
C PHE A 221 3.02 -3.83 2.42
N ASN A 222 3.45 -5.05 2.04
CA ASN A 222 4.85 -5.43 2.06
C ASN A 222 5.32 -5.90 0.67
N PRO A 223 5.77 -4.99 -0.22
CA PRO A 223 6.40 -5.37 -1.48
C PRO A 223 7.73 -6.08 -1.24
N SER A 224 8.07 -7.02 -2.13
CA SER A 224 9.37 -7.69 -2.12
C SER A 224 10.48 -6.75 -2.61
N GLU A 225 11.74 -7.07 -2.25
CA GLU A 225 12.91 -6.32 -2.71
C GLU A 225 12.98 -6.20 -4.24
N SER A 226 12.55 -7.24 -4.98
CA SER A 226 12.51 -7.21 -6.45
C SER A 226 11.57 -6.15 -7.01
N ASN A 227 10.52 -5.76 -6.28
CA ASN A 227 9.59 -4.72 -6.68
C ASN A 227 10.13 -3.31 -6.44
N LEU A 228 11.20 -3.15 -5.64
CA LEU A 228 11.79 -1.84 -5.33
C LEU A 228 12.30 -1.10 -6.57
N ALA A 229 12.80 -1.82 -7.57
CA ALA A 229 13.23 -1.21 -8.83
C ALA A 229 12.10 -0.44 -9.52
N HIS A 230 10.86 -0.88 -9.33
CA HIS A 230 9.65 -0.22 -9.89
C HIS A 230 9.06 0.84 -8.96
N LEU A 231 9.29 0.73 -7.65
CA LEU A 231 8.74 1.64 -6.63
C LEU A 231 9.73 2.74 -6.21
N GLY A 232 11.04 2.52 -6.36
CA GLY A 232 12.11 3.38 -5.85
C GLY A 232 12.80 4.28 -6.87
N GLY A 233 12.45 4.20 -8.17
CA GLY A 233 12.97 5.09 -9.20
C GLY A 233 12.50 6.52 -8.94
N ASP A 234 13.44 7.45 -8.85
CA ASP A 234 13.20 8.90 -8.72
C ASP A 234 12.23 9.29 -7.58
N ARG A 235 12.68 9.12 -6.34
CA ARG A 235 11.92 9.38 -5.07
C ARG A 235 11.39 10.82 -4.89
N GLY A 236 11.10 11.54 -5.94
CA GLY A 236 10.63 12.93 -5.84
C GLY A 236 9.78 13.41 -7.01
N ALA A 237 9.69 12.68 -8.11
CA ALA A 237 9.14 13.25 -9.34
C ALA A 237 7.62 13.08 -9.51
N LYS A 238 7.02 11.94 -9.08
CA LYS A 238 5.58 11.74 -9.22
C LYS A 238 5.02 10.83 -8.12
N PRO A 239 3.87 11.17 -7.51
CA PRO A 239 3.17 10.27 -6.63
C PRO A 239 2.70 9.03 -7.41
N ILE A 240 2.95 7.83 -6.86
CA ILE A 240 2.47 6.57 -7.44
C ILE A 240 1.00 6.40 -7.07
N PRO A 241 0.07 6.39 -8.05
CA PRO A 241 -1.34 6.16 -7.77
C PRO A 241 -1.56 4.76 -7.20
N ALA A 242 -2.42 4.69 -6.19
CA ALA A 242 -2.84 3.46 -5.56
C ALA A 242 -4.37 3.33 -5.64
N GLU A 243 -4.84 2.16 -6.01
CA GLU A 243 -6.25 1.77 -5.92
C GLU A 243 -6.38 0.66 -4.89
N VAL A 244 -7.41 0.76 -4.07
CA VAL A 244 -7.70 -0.23 -3.04
C VAL A 244 -9.11 -0.79 -3.25
N THR A 245 -9.22 -2.11 -3.17
CA THR A 245 -10.51 -2.82 -3.21
C THR A 245 -10.65 -3.72 -2.00
N ILE A 246 -11.89 -3.87 -1.52
CA ILE A 246 -12.21 -4.78 -0.41
C ILE A 246 -12.62 -6.12 -1.04
N PRO A 247 -12.01 -7.25 -0.67
CA PRO A 247 -12.51 -8.56 -1.05
C PRO A 247 -14.00 -8.69 -0.75
N ASP A 248 -14.78 -9.30 -1.63
CA ASP A 248 -16.20 -9.59 -1.48
C ASP A 248 -17.17 -8.38 -1.41
N GLN A 249 -16.70 -7.16 -1.66
CA GLN A 249 -17.56 -5.95 -1.71
C GLN A 249 -17.76 -5.38 -3.14
N GLY A 250 -17.61 -6.23 -4.17
CA GLY A 250 -17.78 -5.82 -5.56
C GLY A 250 -16.66 -4.89 -6.08
N ASP A 251 -16.94 -4.18 -7.16
CA ASP A 251 -15.95 -3.36 -7.88
C ASP A 251 -15.68 -1.98 -7.25
N LYS A 252 -16.07 -1.74 -5.98
CA LYS A 252 -15.82 -0.44 -5.34
C LYS A 252 -14.33 -0.23 -5.15
N ARG A 253 -13.81 0.82 -5.77
CA ARG A 253 -12.39 1.19 -5.74
C ARG A 253 -12.21 2.47 -4.94
N TYR A 254 -11.24 2.46 -4.04
CA TYR A 254 -10.83 3.62 -3.26
C TYR A 254 -9.50 4.12 -3.81
N ALA A 255 -9.50 5.36 -4.24
CA ALA A 255 -8.30 5.98 -4.82
C ALA A 255 -7.40 6.58 -3.75
N GLY A 256 -6.11 6.53 -3.99
CA GLY A 256 -5.11 7.13 -3.13
C GLY A 256 -3.74 7.17 -3.79
N THR A 257 -2.71 7.33 -2.99
CA THR A 257 -1.32 7.40 -3.45
C THR A 257 -0.39 6.68 -2.48
N LEU A 258 0.69 6.11 -3.00
CA LEU A 258 1.81 5.64 -2.19
C LEU A 258 2.50 6.84 -1.55
N THR A 259 2.47 6.92 -0.23
CA THR A 259 3.01 8.07 0.53
C THR A 259 4.28 7.74 1.31
N PHE A 260 4.51 6.45 1.57
CA PHE A 260 5.67 6.03 2.34
C PHE A 260 6.21 4.69 1.83
N LEU A 261 7.52 4.61 1.78
CA LEU A 261 8.28 3.39 1.56
C LEU A 261 9.42 3.40 2.59
N ASP A 262 9.51 2.36 3.38
CA ASP A 262 10.52 2.24 4.43
C ASP A 262 11.94 2.30 3.83
N ASN A 263 12.91 2.56 4.65
CA ASN A 263 14.33 2.59 4.29
C ASN A 263 15.08 1.30 4.69
N VAL A 264 14.36 0.35 5.31
CA VAL A 264 14.90 -0.92 5.79
C VAL A 264 14.14 -2.08 5.19
N VAL A 265 14.86 -3.06 4.64
CA VAL A 265 14.31 -4.35 4.21
C VAL A 265 14.35 -5.32 5.39
N ASP A 266 13.23 -5.95 5.69
CA ASP A 266 13.18 -7.06 6.65
C ASP A 266 13.93 -8.26 6.06
N ARG A 267 15.04 -8.64 6.70
CA ARG A 267 15.92 -9.72 6.25
C ARG A 267 15.29 -11.11 6.35
N ASN A 268 14.27 -11.29 7.20
CA ASN A 268 13.61 -12.57 7.38
C ASN A 268 12.62 -12.87 6.26
N THR A 269 11.98 -11.83 5.73
CA THR A 269 10.93 -11.94 4.71
C THR A 269 11.38 -11.47 3.33
N GLY A 270 12.48 -10.70 3.23
CA GLY A 270 12.91 -10.05 1.98
C GLY A 270 11.93 -8.99 1.48
N THR A 271 11.14 -8.42 2.38
CA THR A 271 10.12 -7.42 2.06
C THR A 271 10.42 -6.08 2.72
N ILE A 272 9.78 -5.04 2.21
CA ILE A 272 9.86 -3.68 2.75
C ILE A 272 8.45 -3.19 3.09
N VAL A 273 8.33 -2.39 4.14
CA VAL A 273 7.03 -1.79 4.49
C VAL A 273 6.74 -0.63 3.56
N ALA A 274 5.58 -0.69 2.92
CA ALA A 274 5.04 0.39 2.11
C ALA A 274 3.68 0.83 2.65
N ARG A 275 3.35 2.12 2.51
CA ARG A 275 2.10 2.67 2.98
C ARG A 275 1.49 3.60 1.94
N ALA A 276 0.24 3.37 1.61
CA ALA A 276 -0.56 4.25 0.78
C ALA A 276 -1.56 5.02 1.64
N THR A 277 -1.81 6.27 1.29
CA THR A 277 -2.87 7.09 1.87
C THR A 277 -4.08 7.05 0.95
N ILE A 278 -5.21 6.61 1.48
CA ILE A 278 -6.44 6.36 0.73
C ILE A 278 -7.54 7.27 1.26
N ALA A 279 -8.27 7.92 0.37
CA ALA A 279 -9.47 8.66 0.72
C ALA A 279 -10.59 7.70 1.13
N ASN A 280 -11.26 7.98 2.24
CA ASN A 280 -12.31 7.13 2.83
C ASN A 280 -13.51 7.97 3.29
N PRO A 281 -14.11 8.79 2.41
CA PRO A 281 -15.15 9.74 2.82
C PRO A 281 -16.42 9.07 3.34
N ASP A 282 -16.72 7.86 2.92
CA ASP A 282 -17.83 7.05 3.41
C ASP A 282 -17.48 6.19 4.63
N GLN A 283 -16.23 6.27 5.10
CA GLN A 283 -15.71 5.59 6.29
C GLN A 283 -15.97 4.06 6.30
N SER A 284 -16.08 3.45 5.12
CA SER A 284 -16.32 2.02 4.98
C SER A 284 -15.04 1.19 5.15
N LEU A 285 -13.87 1.79 4.94
CA LEU A 285 -12.59 1.22 5.30
C LEU A 285 -12.37 1.44 6.81
N LEU A 286 -12.52 0.37 7.58
CA LEU A 286 -12.21 0.38 9.02
C LEU A 286 -10.79 -0.15 9.23
N PRO A 287 -10.03 0.35 10.23
CA PRO A 287 -8.72 -0.19 10.58
C PRO A 287 -8.75 -1.69 10.86
N GLY A 288 -7.72 -2.40 10.42
CA GLY A 288 -7.60 -3.85 10.58
C GLY A 288 -8.24 -4.69 9.48
N LYS A 289 -8.87 -4.09 8.46
CA LYS A 289 -9.41 -4.84 7.31
C LYS A 289 -8.29 -5.22 6.34
N PHE A 290 -8.38 -6.43 5.78
CA PHE A 290 -7.58 -6.84 4.63
C PHE A 290 -8.17 -6.26 3.35
N VAL A 291 -7.28 -5.78 2.47
CA VAL A 291 -7.63 -5.14 1.22
C VAL A 291 -6.65 -5.54 0.12
N HIS A 292 -7.10 -5.52 -1.13
CA HIS A 292 -6.21 -5.59 -2.27
C HIS A 292 -5.74 -4.19 -2.65
N VAL A 293 -4.44 -4.05 -2.84
CA VAL A 293 -3.78 -2.80 -3.22
C VAL A 293 -3.20 -2.97 -4.61
N ARG A 294 -3.60 -2.12 -5.55
CA ARG A 294 -3.07 -2.05 -6.90
C ARG A 294 -2.34 -0.74 -7.09
N LEU A 295 -1.05 -0.80 -7.40
CA LEU A 295 -0.21 0.37 -7.68
C LEU A 295 0.00 0.50 -9.19
N HIS A 296 -0.24 1.69 -9.73
CA HIS A 296 0.12 2.02 -11.10
C HIS A 296 1.56 2.57 -11.12
N VAL A 297 2.52 1.72 -11.49
CA VAL A 297 3.95 2.03 -11.34
C VAL A 297 4.58 2.65 -12.59
N ALA A 298 4.07 2.34 -13.78
CA ALA A 298 4.59 2.86 -15.03
C ALA A 298 3.59 2.70 -16.17
N ASP A 299 3.80 3.47 -17.22
CA ASP A 299 3.20 3.22 -18.54
C ASP A 299 4.29 2.70 -19.47
N GLN A 300 4.12 1.49 -20.03
CA GLN A 300 5.04 0.92 -20.97
C GLN A 300 4.61 1.29 -22.40
N PRO A 301 5.29 2.24 -23.05
CA PRO A 301 4.96 2.65 -24.40
C PRO A 301 5.31 1.57 -25.40
N ASP A 302 4.71 1.65 -26.58
CA ASP A 302 5.07 0.83 -27.75
C ASP A 302 5.00 -0.70 -27.54
N THR A 303 4.18 -1.13 -26.57
CA THR A 303 4.03 -2.55 -26.22
C THR A 303 3.25 -3.30 -27.29
N LEU A 304 3.79 -4.44 -27.73
CA LEU A 304 3.14 -5.32 -28.69
C LEU A 304 2.16 -6.23 -27.99
N LEU A 305 0.92 -6.26 -28.48
CA LEU A 305 -0.18 -7.01 -27.91
C LEU A 305 -0.73 -8.00 -28.93
N VAL A 306 -0.96 -9.23 -28.49
CA VAL A 306 -1.55 -10.29 -29.29
C VAL A 306 -2.73 -10.90 -28.52
N PRO A 307 -3.86 -11.21 -29.19
CA PRO A 307 -4.97 -11.90 -28.50
C PRO A 307 -4.53 -13.22 -27.90
N GLN A 308 -4.93 -13.49 -26.65
CA GLN A 308 -4.56 -14.73 -25.94
C GLN A 308 -4.97 -16.00 -26.70
N VAL A 309 -6.06 -15.92 -27.46
CA VAL A 309 -6.57 -17.06 -28.32
C VAL A 309 -5.58 -17.47 -29.40
N ALA A 310 -4.61 -16.62 -29.77
CA ALA A 310 -3.57 -16.92 -30.74
C ALA A 310 -2.36 -17.66 -30.17
N LEU A 311 -2.28 -17.76 -28.83
CA LEU A 311 -1.12 -18.32 -28.14
C LEU A 311 -1.17 -19.83 -28.16
N GLY A 312 -0.14 -20.45 -28.74
CA GLY A 312 0.14 -21.87 -28.63
C GLY A 312 1.20 -22.17 -27.57
N SER A 313 1.23 -23.41 -27.09
CA SER A 313 2.27 -23.89 -26.16
C SER A 313 2.75 -25.27 -26.61
N ASN A 314 4.05 -25.49 -26.58
CA ASN A 314 4.69 -26.78 -26.82
C ASN A 314 5.80 -27.02 -25.78
N GLN A 315 6.52 -28.14 -25.91
CA GLN A 315 7.64 -28.48 -25.00
C GLN A 315 8.79 -27.46 -24.99
N PHE A 316 8.89 -26.60 -26.01
CA PHE A 316 9.95 -25.58 -26.12
C PHE A 316 9.49 -24.21 -25.64
N GLY A 317 8.22 -24.01 -25.29
CA GLY A 317 7.67 -22.76 -24.80
C GLY A 317 6.40 -22.29 -25.52
N LYS A 318 6.16 -20.97 -25.39
CA LYS A 318 5.03 -20.32 -26.04
C LYS A 318 5.38 -19.91 -27.46
N TYR A 319 4.40 -20.01 -28.35
CA TYR A 319 4.53 -19.65 -29.77
C TYR A 319 3.24 -19.04 -30.30
N VAL A 320 3.34 -18.40 -31.46
CA VAL A 320 2.21 -18.00 -32.32
C VAL A 320 2.45 -18.43 -33.73
N TYR A 321 1.36 -18.57 -34.51
CA TYR A 321 1.46 -18.68 -35.96
C TYR A 321 1.29 -17.30 -36.59
N VAL A 322 2.23 -16.95 -37.47
CA VAL A 322 2.21 -15.73 -38.28
C VAL A 322 1.94 -16.13 -39.72
N ALA A 323 1.07 -15.39 -40.42
CA ALA A 323 0.88 -15.52 -41.83
C ALA A 323 2.01 -14.80 -42.58
N ASP A 324 2.94 -15.55 -43.14
CA ASP A 324 4.09 -15.02 -43.91
C ASP A 324 4.13 -15.66 -45.28
N HIS A 325 4.02 -14.85 -46.35
CA HIS A 325 4.01 -15.32 -47.76
C HIS A 325 3.05 -16.47 -47.99
N ASP A 326 1.80 -16.35 -47.57
CA ASP A 326 0.72 -17.38 -47.69
C ASP A 326 1.04 -18.71 -46.99
N LYS A 327 1.94 -18.72 -46.01
CA LYS A 327 2.29 -19.87 -45.18
C LYS A 327 2.16 -19.57 -43.71
N ALA A 328 1.74 -20.56 -42.93
CA ALA A 328 1.77 -20.46 -41.48
C ALA A 328 3.19 -20.71 -40.97
N VAL A 329 3.82 -19.68 -40.40
CA VAL A 329 5.13 -19.77 -39.82
C VAL A 329 4.99 -19.74 -38.28
N GLN A 330 5.49 -20.78 -37.63
CA GLN A 330 5.53 -20.85 -36.17
C GLN A 330 6.69 -20.00 -35.66
N ARG A 331 6.36 -18.98 -34.86
CA ARG A 331 7.39 -18.12 -34.20
C ARG A 331 7.37 -18.32 -32.71
N PRO A 332 8.50 -18.67 -32.09
CA PRO A 332 8.64 -18.69 -30.63
C PRO A 332 8.56 -17.26 -30.09
N ILE A 333 7.83 -17.09 -29.00
CA ILE A 333 7.62 -15.79 -28.36
C ILE A 333 7.92 -15.84 -26.88
N SER A 334 8.29 -14.68 -26.32
CA SER A 334 8.29 -14.47 -24.89
C SER A 334 7.08 -13.58 -24.54
N ILE A 335 6.27 -14.04 -23.61
CA ILE A 335 5.11 -13.31 -23.14
C ILE A 335 5.46 -12.59 -21.81
N GLY A 336 4.90 -11.41 -21.63
CA GLY A 336 4.91 -10.65 -20.38
C GLY A 336 3.57 -10.75 -19.66
N ALA A 337 3.12 -9.65 -19.09
CA ALA A 337 1.83 -9.55 -18.42
C ALA A 337 0.66 -9.75 -19.41
N THR A 338 -0.49 -10.16 -18.90
CA THR A 338 -1.75 -10.20 -19.64
C THR A 338 -2.55 -8.93 -19.40
N TYR A 339 -3.20 -8.43 -20.45
CA TYR A 339 -4.04 -7.25 -20.38
C TYR A 339 -5.41 -7.52 -21.00
N GLY A 340 -6.39 -7.81 -20.17
CA GLY A 340 -7.72 -8.28 -20.60
C GLY A 340 -7.62 -9.54 -21.46
N SER A 341 -8.13 -9.51 -22.69
CA SER A 341 -8.06 -10.61 -23.67
C SER A 341 -6.73 -10.68 -24.45
N TYR A 342 -5.76 -9.82 -24.13
CA TYR A 342 -4.46 -9.74 -24.81
C TYR A 342 -3.31 -10.16 -23.92
N ALA A 343 -2.24 -10.66 -24.56
CA ALA A 343 -0.95 -10.89 -23.91
C ALA A 343 0.08 -9.90 -24.46
N VAL A 344 0.91 -9.39 -23.56
CA VAL A 344 2.07 -8.56 -23.91
C VAL A 344 3.16 -9.45 -24.49
N ILE A 345 3.70 -9.09 -25.64
CA ILE A 345 4.80 -9.80 -26.28
C ILE A 345 6.09 -9.01 -26.05
N THR A 346 7.04 -9.63 -25.36
CA THR A 346 8.34 -9.01 -25.06
C THR A 346 9.41 -9.35 -26.09
N LYS A 347 9.30 -10.51 -26.77
CA LYS A 347 10.23 -10.94 -27.82
C LYS A 347 9.52 -11.84 -28.84
N GLY A 348 10.01 -11.84 -30.08
CA GLY A 348 9.62 -12.79 -31.11
C GLY A 348 8.65 -12.29 -32.19
N LEU A 349 8.07 -11.08 -32.02
CA LEU A 349 7.19 -10.46 -33.01
C LEU A 349 7.59 -9.02 -33.31
N THR A 350 7.09 -8.52 -34.45
CA THR A 350 7.19 -7.12 -34.87
C THR A 350 5.78 -6.54 -35.04
N ALA A 351 5.68 -5.22 -35.07
CA ALA A 351 4.41 -4.51 -35.26
C ALA A 351 3.74 -4.75 -36.64
N ARG A 352 4.49 -5.34 -37.60
CA ARG A 352 3.99 -5.61 -38.95
C ARG A 352 3.46 -7.02 -39.13
N ASP A 353 3.63 -7.89 -38.12
CA ASP A 353 3.25 -9.28 -38.20
C ASP A 353 1.72 -9.41 -38.07
N GLU A 354 1.16 -10.36 -38.86
CA GLU A 354 -0.23 -10.76 -38.77
C GLU A 354 -0.32 -12.14 -38.09
N VAL A 355 -1.00 -12.18 -36.94
CA VAL A 355 -1.08 -13.38 -36.11
C VAL A 355 -2.38 -14.13 -36.41
N ILE A 356 -2.28 -15.44 -36.60
CA ILE A 356 -3.44 -16.33 -36.84
C ILE A 356 -4.15 -16.57 -35.50
N VAL A 357 -5.46 -16.25 -35.46
CA VAL A 357 -6.27 -16.33 -34.21
C VAL A 357 -7.27 -17.48 -34.22
N GLY A 358 -7.34 -18.26 -35.31
CA GLY A 358 -8.27 -19.39 -35.40
C GLY A 358 -7.74 -20.53 -36.27
N ASN A 359 -8.45 -21.67 -36.22
CA ASN A 359 -8.05 -22.91 -36.91
C ASN A 359 -6.67 -23.46 -36.52
N LEU A 360 -6.14 -23.08 -35.36
CA LEU A 360 -4.79 -23.42 -34.91
C LEU A 360 -4.54 -24.93 -34.84
N GLN A 361 -5.57 -25.73 -34.60
CA GLN A 361 -5.48 -27.20 -34.55
C GLN A 361 -5.29 -27.86 -35.92
N LYS A 362 -5.59 -27.13 -37.02
CA LYS A 362 -5.48 -27.60 -38.39
C LYS A 362 -4.23 -27.12 -39.11
N ILE A 363 -3.37 -26.36 -38.41
CA ILE A 363 -2.21 -25.69 -38.96
C ILE A 363 -0.95 -26.36 -38.42
N ALA A 364 -0.04 -26.69 -39.33
CA ALA A 364 1.34 -27.08 -39.01
C ALA A 364 2.32 -26.04 -39.58
N PRO A 365 3.55 -25.99 -39.11
CA PRO A 365 4.57 -25.11 -39.70
C PRO A 365 4.73 -25.38 -41.21
N GLY A 366 4.64 -24.32 -42.02
CA GLY A 366 4.74 -24.39 -43.46
C GLY A 366 3.41 -24.71 -44.22
N THR A 367 2.31 -24.92 -43.51
CA THR A 367 1.00 -25.14 -44.15
C THR A 367 0.61 -23.92 -44.98
N PRO A 368 0.19 -24.12 -46.30
CA PRO A 368 -0.35 -23.06 -47.12
C PRO A 368 -1.65 -22.49 -46.48
N VAL A 369 -1.69 -21.20 -46.24
CA VAL A 369 -2.84 -20.52 -45.62
C VAL A 369 -3.31 -19.35 -46.47
N ARG A 370 -4.60 -19.06 -46.39
CA ARG A 370 -5.20 -17.87 -46.99
C ARG A 370 -5.63 -16.92 -45.85
N PRO A 371 -4.90 -15.84 -45.57
CA PRO A 371 -5.25 -14.90 -44.53
C PRO A 371 -6.61 -14.26 -44.79
N THR A 372 -7.47 -14.24 -43.79
CA THR A 372 -8.76 -13.54 -43.83
C THR A 372 -8.77 -12.59 -42.63
N ALA A 373 -8.92 -11.29 -42.87
CA ALA A 373 -8.94 -10.32 -41.80
C ALA A 373 -10.06 -10.61 -40.78
N ALA A 374 -9.72 -10.79 -39.52
CA ALA A 374 -10.66 -10.99 -38.43
C ALA A 374 -10.77 -9.71 -37.57
N ARG A 375 -11.93 -9.53 -36.96
CA ARG A 375 -12.11 -8.45 -36.01
C ARG A 375 -11.32 -8.78 -34.75
N PRO A 376 -10.40 -7.89 -34.30
CA PRO A 376 -9.68 -8.10 -33.06
C PRO A 376 -10.68 -8.13 -31.87
N PRO A 377 -10.45 -8.93 -30.83
CA PRO A 377 -11.25 -8.91 -29.63
C PRO A 377 -11.35 -7.49 -29.06
N ALA A 378 -12.48 -7.16 -28.43
CA ALA A 378 -12.62 -5.86 -27.79
C ALA A 378 -11.52 -5.68 -26.72
N PHE A 379 -10.92 -4.50 -26.69
CA PHE A 379 -10.02 -4.11 -25.60
C PHE A 379 -10.89 -3.93 -24.35
N GLY A 380 -11.08 -4.99 -23.58
CA GLY A 380 -11.83 -4.95 -22.34
C GLY A 380 -11.02 -4.26 -21.26
N ALA A 381 -11.69 -3.57 -20.34
CA ALA A 381 -11.13 -3.25 -19.02
C ALA A 381 -10.58 -4.55 -18.41
N VAL A 382 -9.50 -4.43 -17.65
CA VAL A 382 -8.86 -5.56 -16.94
C VAL A 382 -9.95 -6.36 -16.23
N SER A 383 -10.27 -7.54 -16.75
CA SER A 383 -11.07 -8.51 -16.01
C SER A 383 -10.16 -9.01 -14.89
N ASP A 384 -10.52 -8.72 -13.65
CA ASP A 384 -9.88 -9.33 -12.50
C ASP A 384 -9.89 -10.85 -12.72
N GLY A 385 -8.68 -11.44 -12.69
CA GLY A 385 -8.50 -12.88 -12.86
C GLY A 385 -9.09 -13.68 -11.71
N THR A 386 -10.40 -13.69 -11.59
CA THR A 386 -11.13 -14.74 -10.88
C THR A 386 -11.21 -15.93 -11.83
N ASN A 387 -10.26 -16.83 -11.68
CA ASN A 387 -10.35 -18.18 -12.23
C ASN A 387 -11.44 -18.92 -11.43
N PRO A 388 -12.56 -19.33 -12.02
CA PRO A 388 -13.47 -20.25 -11.37
C PRO A 388 -12.81 -21.63 -11.42
N GLY A 389 -12.23 -22.04 -10.29
CA GLY A 389 -11.79 -23.41 -10.03
C GLY A 389 -12.93 -24.25 -9.52
#